data_cfbf56795545cdb53b2d9f1bc85ae647
#
_entry.id   cfbf56795545cdb53b2d9f1bc85ae647
#
_cell.length_a   1.000
_cell.length_b   1.000
_cell.length_c   1.000
_cell.angle_alpha   90.00
_cell.angle_beta   90.00
_cell.angle_gamma   90.00
#
_symmetry.space_group_name_H-M   'P 1'
#
loop_
_entity.id
_entity.type
_entity.pdbx_description
1 polymer ?
#
loop_
_entity_poly.entity_id
_entity_poly.type
_entity_poly.pdbx_seq_one_letter_code
_entity_poly.pdbx_strand_id
1 'polypeptide(L)'
;TINAEGYSDTKNSTDEGTMITFDLPDSISEASISLKGKALIHGFMVDGTDTGVQLDNVAMRGCSGTIFTSINSESLHNYYTQNTVPLIIMQFGGNSVPYTKTNKAITAYCNQLAKQIKYLHVFNLYILQHF
;
A
#
# COMPACT_ATOMS: atom_id res chain seq x y z
N THR A 1 -10.85 -8.14 17.65
CA THR A 1 -11.66 -9.34 17.42
C THR A 1 -12.06 -9.41 15.96
N ILE A 2 -11.95 -10.56 15.36
CA ILE A 2 -12.55 -10.91 14.08
C ILE A 2 -13.68 -11.90 14.30
N ASN A 3 -14.79 -11.74 13.60
CA ASN A 3 -15.94 -12.64 13.64
C ASN A 3 -16.37 -12.97 12.22
N ALA A 4 -16.64 -14.23 11.97
CA ALA A 4 -17.18 -14.77 10.74
C ALA A 4 -18.11 -15.94 11.08
N GLU A 5 -18.81 -16.49 10.09
CA GLU A 5 -19.69 -17.63 10.34
C GLU A 5 -18.90 -18.82 10.90
N GLY A 6 -19.26 -19.25 12.11
CA GLY A 6 -18.60 -20.37 12.80
C GLY A 6 -17.17 -20.10 13.30
N TYR A 7 -16.68 -18.87 13.17
CA TYR A 7 -15.31 -18.49 13.59
C TYR A 7 -15.30 -17.17 14.37
N SER A 8 -14.56 -17.15 15.47
CA SER A 8 -14.28 -15.91 16.20
C SER A 8 -12.91 -16.00 16.87
N ASP A 9 -12.10 -14.96 16.72
CA ASP A 9 -10.79 -14.87 17.37
C ASP A 9 -10.54 -13.44 17.87
N THR A 10 -9.82 -13.33 18.97
CA THR A 10 -9.46 -12.04 19.58
C THR A 10 -7.97 -12.00 19.89
N LYS A 11 -7.27 -11.07 19.28
CA LYS A 11 -5.86 -10.80 19.54
C LYS A 11 -5.69 -9.40 20.12
N ASN A 12 -4.74 -9.24 21.01
CA ASN A 12 -4.37 -7.96 21.61
C ASN A 12 -3.02 -7.53 21.03
N SER A 13 -2.89 -6.25 20.70
CA SER A 13 -1.62 -5.64 20.37
C SER A 13 -1.21 -4.73 21.52
N THR A 14 0.03 -4.85 21.94
CA THR A 14 0.63 -4.00 22.97
C THR A 14 1.72 -3.09 22.42
N ASP A 15 2.19 -3.36 21.19
CA ASP A 15 3.35 -2.70 20.61
C ASP A 15 2.99 -1.91 19.34
N GLU A 16 3.74 -0.83 19.11
CA GLU A 16 3.64 -0.04 17.87
C GLU A 16 4.15 -0.85 16.68
N GLY A 17 3.47 -0.68 15.54
CA GLY A 17 3.87 -1.30 14.27
C GLY A 17 3.68 -2.81 14.18
N THR A 18 2.86 -3.40 15.04
CA THR A 18 2.60 -4.84 15.05
C THR A 18 1.59 -5.22 13.96
N MET A 19 1.93 -6.22 13.16
CA MET A 19 0.98 -6.91 12.29
C MET A 19 0.24 -7.97 13.10
N ILE A 20 -1.09 -7.94 13.06
CA ILE A 20 -1.95 -8.95 13.69
C ILE A 20 -2.57 -9.79 12.58
N THR A 21 -2.22 -11.05 12.50
CA THR A 21 -2.73 -11.99 11.51
C THR A 21 -3.81 -12.88 12.11
N PHE A 22 -4.87 -13.14 11.35
CA PHE A 22 -5.91 -14.09 11.67
C PHE A 22 -6.00 -15.08 10.53
N ASP A 23 -5.92 -16.37 10.84
CA ASP A 23 -6.07 -17.46 9.88
C ASP A 23 -7.56 -17.83 9.82
N LEU A 24 -8.22 -17.47 8.74
CA LEU A 24 -9.64 -17.74 8.53
C LEU A 24 -9.81 -19.06 7.77
N PRO A 25 -10.83 -19.88 8.10
CA PRO A 25 -11.18 -21.02 7.28
C PRO A 25 -11.52 -20.64 5.82
N ASP A 26 -11.12 -21.47 4.87
CA ASP A 26 -11.30 -21.21 3.43
C ASP A 26 -12.79 -21.05 3.01
N SER A 27 -13.70 -21.57 3.82
CA SER A 27 -15.14 -21.45 3.56
C SER A 27 -15.72 -20.07 3.86
N ILE A 28 -14.96 -19.18 4.49
CA ILE A 28 -15.46 -17.88 4.93
C ILE A 28 -15.42 -16.89 3.76
N SER A 29 -16.58 -16.37 3.38
CA SER A 29 -16.72 -15.32 2.36
C SER A 29 -16.88 -13.92 2.95
N GLU A 30 -17.24 -13.81 4.22
CA GLU A 30 -17.48 -12.53 4.89
C GLU A 30 -16.99 -12.58 6.32
N ALA A 31 -16.25 -11.56 6.75
CA ALA A 31 -15.81 -11.41 8.11
C ALA A 31 -15.97 -9.96 8.59
N SER A 32 -16.29 -9.78 9.87
CA SER A 32 -16.35 -8.48 10.51
C SER A 32 -15.19 -8.29 11.49
N ILE A 33 -14.60 -7.10 11.49
CA ILE A 33 -13.50 -6.74 12.39
C ILE A 33 -14.01 -5.71 13.39
N SER A 34 -13.90 -6.04 14.68
CA SER A 34 -14.23 -5.13 15.77
C SER A 34 -12.95 -4.69 16.48
N LEU A 35 -12.76 -3.41 16.60
CA LEU A 35 -11.61 -2.79 17.25
C LEU A 35 -12.06 -2.17 18.57
N LYS A 36 -11.29 -2.42 19.64
CA LYS A 36 -11.57 -1.87 20.96
C LYS A 36 -10.30 -1.23 21.50
N GLY A 37 -10.38 0.05 21.87
CA GLY A 37 -9.27 0.80 22.45
C GLY A 37 -8.85 1.97 21.55
N LYS A 38 -7.66 2.52 21.83
CA LYS A 38 -7.02 3.58 21.03
C LYS A 38 -5.93 2.94 20.18
N ALA A 39 -6.04 3.01 18.87
CA ALA A 39 -5.04 2.50 17.93
C ALA A 39 -4.99 3.34 16.67
N LEU A 40 -3.82 3.44 16.09
CA LEU A 40 -3.63 3.92 14.72
C LEU A 40 -3.58 2.69 13.82
N ILE A 41 -4.53 2.59 12.88
CA ILE A 41 -4.62 1.47 11.94
C ILE A 41 -4.05 1.93 10.61
N HIS A 42 -3.01 1.24 10.16
CA HIS A 42 -2.34 1.55 8.91
C HIS A 42 -3.04 0.91 7.70
N GLY A 43 -3.74 -0.20 7.88
CA GLY A 43 -4.47 -0.87 6.82
C GLY A 43 -4.90 -2.28 7.20
N PHE A 44 -5.54 -2.94 6.25
CA PHE A 44 -5.93 -4.34 6.31
C PHE A 44 -5.39 -5.03 5.07
N MET A 45 -4.91 -6.25 5.23
CA MET A 45 -4.50 -7.13 4.14
C MET A 45 -5.34 -8.39 4.20
N VAL A 46 -5.74 -8.89 3.05
CA VAL A 46 -6.44 -10.17 2.92
C VAL A 46 -5.65 -10.99 1.93
N ASP A 47 -5.01 -12.04 2.43
CA ASP A 47 -4.19 -12.94 1.63
C ASP A 47 -4.93 -14.26 1.42
N GLY A 48 -4.86 -14.80 0.20
CA GLY A 48 -5.30 -16.15 -0.08
C GLY A 48 -4.20 -17.16 0.25
N THR A 49 -4.59 -18.39 0.48
CA THR A 49 -3.68 -19.53 0.72
C THR A 49 -3.18 -20.16 -0.58
N ASP A 50 -3.82 -19.88 -1.70
CA ASP A 50 -3.52 -20.46 -3.00
C ASP A 50 -2.34 -19.78 -3.70
N THR A 51 -1.69 -20.52 -4.58
CA THR A 51 -0.68 -19.96 -5.49
C THR A 51 -1.34 -19.05 -6.52
N GLY A 52 -0.78 -17.86 -6.71
CA GLY A 52 -1.38 -16.90 -7.66
C GLY A 52 -0.63 -15.58 -7.69
N VAL A 53 -1.28 -14.57 -8.24
CA VAL A 53 -0.82 -13.19 -8.25
C VAL A 53 -1.68 -12.37 -7.30
N GLN A 54 -1.06 -11.78 -6.28
CA GLN A 54 -1.69 -10.80 -5.42
C GLN A 54 -1.55 -9.42 -6.05
N LEU A 55 -2.64 -8.67 -6.11
CA LEU A 55 -2.66 -7.29 -6.60
C LEU A 55 -3.20 -6.36 -5.50
N ASP A 56 -2.33 -5.53 -4.96
CA ASP A 56 -2.70 -4.50 -4.00
C ASP A 56 -2.93 -3.16 -4.70
N ASN A 57 -4.11 -2.59 -4.54
CA ASN A 57 -4.43 -1.27 -5.09
C ASN A 57 -4.29 -0.20 -4.01
N VAL A 58 -3.19 0.55 -4.06
CA VAL A 58 -2.91 1.66 -3.15
C VAL A 58 -3.34 2.98 -3.79
N ALA A 59 -4.64 3.13 -3.98
CA ALA A 59 -5.22 4.32 -4.60
C ALA A 59 -5.33 5.48 -3.60
N MET A 60 -4.86 6.66 -4.01
CA MET A 60 -5.04 7.90 -3.25
C MET A 60 -5.73 8.96 -4.12
N ARG A 61 -6.96 9.32 -3.75
CA ARG A 61 -7.74 10.31 -4.49
C ARG A 61 -7.01 11.66 -4.53
N GLY A 62 -6.91 12.24 -5.73
CA GLY A 62 -6.27 13.54 -5.93
C GLY A 62 -4.73 13.50 -5.96
N CYS A 63 -4.10 12.35 -5.74
CA CYS A 63 -2.66 12.21 -5.76
C CYS A 63 -2.09 12.34 -7.18
N SER A 64 -0.98 13.07 -7.31
CA SER A 64 -0.22 13.21 -8.55
C SER A 64 1.02 12.32 -8.61
N GLY A 65 1.18 11.36 -7.68
CA GLY A 65 2.32 10.47 -7.61
C GLY A 65 3.61 11.07 -7.04
N THR A 66 3.50 12.19 -6.33
CA THR A 66 4.67 12.95 -5.83
C THR A 66 4.84 12.90 -4.31
N ILE A 67 4.30 11.88 -3.66
CA ILE A 67 4.27 11.78 -2.19
C ILE A 67 5.23 10.75 -1.59
N PHE A 68 5.72 9.81 -2.39
CA PHE A 68 6.47 8.65 -1.86
C PHE A 68 7.73 9.04 -1.11
N THR A 69 8.44 10.08 -1.55
CA THR A 69 9.63 10.60 -0.85
C THR A 69 9.34 11.22 0.52
N SER A 70 8.06 11.40 0.88
CA SER A 70 7.63 11.87 2.20
C SER A 70 7.29 10.72 3.14
N ILE A 71 7.23 9.49 2.64
CA ILE A 71 7.00 8.30 3.46
C ILE A 71 8.32 7.94 4.15
N ASN A 72 8.25 7.51 5.40
CA ASN A 72 9.42 7.04 6.11
C ASN A 72 10.03 5.82 5.39
N SER A 73 11.33 5.88 5.08
CA SER A 73 12.00 4.85 4.28
C SER A 73 12.07 3.50 4.97
N GLU A 74 12.21 3.49 6.29
CA GLU A 74 12.24 2.26 7.09
C GLU A 74 10.86 1.57 7.09
N SER A 75 9.79 2.34 7.29
CA SER A 75 8.42 1.82 7.22
C SER A 75 8.12 1.22 5.85
N LEU A 76 8.55 1.91 4.79
CA LEU A 76 8.34 1.44 3.43
C LEU A 76 9.18 0.19 3.12
N HIS A 77 10.42 0.14 3.59
CA HIS A 77 11.29 -1.02 3.46
C HIS A 77 10.69 -2.24 4.17
N ASN A 78 10.24 -2.07 5.41
CA ASN A 78 9.62 -3.14 6.18
C ASN A 78 8.37 -3.67 5.48
N TYR A 79 7.51 -2.79 4.96
CA TYR A 79 6.33 -3.19 4.20
C TYR A 79 6.68 -4.06 2.98
N TYR A 80 7.60 -3.60 2.14
CA TYR A 80 7.97 -4.33 0.92
C TYR A 80 8.72 -5.62 1.20
N THR A 81 9.54 -5.66 2.25
CA THR A 81 10.26 -6.88 2.64
C THR A 81 9.31 -7.93 3.20
N GLN A 82 8.38 -7.53 4.06
CA GLN A 82 7.41 -8.45 4.66
C GLN A 82 6.42 -9.03 3.64
N ASN A 83 6.05 -8.24 2.64
CA ASN A 83 5.05 -8.65 1.65
C ASN A 83 5.65 -9.17 0.35
N THR A 84 6.98 -9.23 0.24
CA THR A 84 7.67 -9.77 -0.95
C THR A 84 7.13 -9.17 -2.26
N VAL A 85 6.98 -7.86 -2.32
CA VAL A 85 6.44 -7.15 -3.50
C VAL A 85 7.51 -7.08 -4.59
N PRO A 86 7.37 -7.80 -5.72
CA PRO A 86 8.37 -7.78 -6.78
C PRO A 86 8.16 -6.64 -7.80
N LEU A 87 6.94 -6.13 -7.91
CA LEU A 87 6.56 -5.19 -8.96
C LEU A 87 5.65 -4.09 -8.42
N ILE A 88 5.97 -2.86 -8.76
CA ILE A 88 5.09 -1.71 -8.53
C ILE A 88 4.66 -1.15 -9.90
N ILE A 89 3.35 -0.99 -10.09
CA ILE A 89 2.78 -0.30 -11.24
C ILE A 89 2.33 1.08 -10.80
N MET A 90 2.95 2.14 -11.34
CA MET A 90 2.61 3.52 -11.03
C MET A 90 1.76 4.11 -12.15
N GLN A 91 0.51 4.46 -11.85
CA GLN A 91 -0.39 5.13 -12.78
C GLN A 91 -0.79 6.50 -12.24
N PHE A 92 -0.08 7.54 -12.68
CA PHE A 92 -0.31 8.91 -12.28
C PHE A 92 -0.27 9.84 -13.50
N GLY A 93 -0.69 11.09 -13.32
CA GLY A 93 -0.64 12.10 -14.37
C GLY A 93 -1.95 12.85 -14.53
N GLY A 94 -3.11 12.19 -14.51
CA GLY A 94 -4.40 12.82 -14.70
C GLY A 94 -4.64 14.03 -13.79
N ASN A 95 -4.29 13.94 -12.51
CA ASN A 95 -4.43 15.01 -11.55
C ASN A 95 -3.41 16.16 -11.72
N SER A 96 -2.34 15.94 -12.49
CA SER A 96 -1.34 16.98 -12.78
C SER A 96 -1.68 17.83 -14.00
N VAL A 97 -2.54 17.34 -14.89
CA VAL A 97 -2.91 18.04 -16.15
C VAL A 97 -3.32 19.50 -15.97
N PRO A 98 -4.15 19.86 -14.98
CA PRO A 98 -4.52 21.25 -14.78
C PRO A 98 -3.34 22.20 -14.47
N TYR A 99 -2.26 21.66 -13.95
CA TYR A 99 -1.08 22.38 -13.45
C TYR A 99 0.14 22.30 -14.38
N THR A 100 0.11 21.41 -15.39
CA THR A 100 1.22 21.14 -16.33
C THR A 100 0.96 21.73 -17.71
N LYS A 101 0.55 23.02 -17.77
CA LYS A 101 0.18 23.69 -19.02
C LYS A 101 1.35 24.32 -19.79
N THR A 102 2.55 24.32 -19.24
CA THR A 102 3.74 24.89 -19.87
C THR A 102 4.86 23.85 -19.88
N ASN A 103 5.78 23.92 -20.84
CA ASN A 103 6.94 23.03 -20.92
C ASN A 103 7.75 23.03 -19.60
N LYS A 104 7.89 24.19 -18.95
CA LYS A 104 8.56 24.32 -17.67
C LYS A 104 7.84 23.53 -16.56
N ALA A 105 6.51 23.62 -16.51
CA ALA A 105 5.71 22.91 -15.52
C ALA A 105 5.71 21.40 -15.78
N ILE A 106 5.66 20.97 -17.04
CA ILE A 106 5.78 19.57 -17.44
C ILE A 106 7.13 19.01 -16.99
N THR A 107 8.23 19.69 -17.34
CA THR A 107 9.58 19.28 -16.94
C THR A 107 9.73 19.18 -15.42
N ALA A 108 9.20 20.14 -14.68
CA ALA A 108 9.22 20.13 -13.23
C ALA A 108 8.46 18.92 -12.65
N TYR A 109 7.29 18.62 -13.19
CA TYR A 109 6.52 17.44 -12.79
C TYR A 109 7.24 16.12 -13.11
N CYS A 110 7.78 15.97 -14.32
CA CYS A 110 8.57 14.79 -14.70
C CYS A 110 9.78 14.59 -13.78
N ASN A 111 10.48 15.66 -13.41
CA ASN A 111 11.59 15.60 -12.47
C ASN A 111 11.14 15.17 -11.07
N GLN A 112 9.97 15.60 -10.63
CA GLN A 112 9.40 15.13 -9.36
C GLN A 112 9.06 13.63 -9.41
N LEU A 113 8.40 13.15 -10.46
CA LEU A 113 8.13 11.72 -10.64
C LEU A 113 9.41 10.89 -10.69
N ALA A 114 10.44 11.35 -11.40
CA ALA A 114 11.73 10.67 -11.44
C ALA A 114 12.37 10.51 -10.05
N LYS A 115 12.18 11.49 -9.16
CA LYS A 115 12.63 11.37 -7.76
C LYS A 115 11.85 10.30 -7.00
N GLN A 116 10.54 10.21 -7.21
CA GLN A 116 9.71 9.19 -6.57
C GLN A 116 10.12 7.78 -7.02
N ILE A 117 10.32 7.60 -8.33
CA ILE A 117 10.77 6.33 -8.90
C ILE A 117 12.12 5.92 -8.33
N LYS A 118 13.09 6.84 -8.29
CA LYS A 118 14.41 6.58 -7.70
C LYS A 118 14.31 6.19 -6.23
N TYR A 119 13.43 6.85 -5.49
CA TYR A 119 13.19 6.54 -4.08
C TYR A 119 12.65 5.12 -3.88
N LEU A 120 11.68 4.72 -4.68
CA LEU A 120 11.10 3.36 -4.64
C LEU A 120 12.08 2.31 -5.15
N HIS A 121 12.92 2.63 -6.14
CA HIS A 121 13.89 1.68 -6.73
C HIS A 121 14.98 1.23 -5.75
N VAL A 122 15.23 1.98 -4.67
CA VAL A 122 16.19 1.59 -3.62
C VAL A 122 15.80 0.25 -2.97
N PHE A 123 14.54 -0.16 -3.06
CA PHE A 123 14.02 -1.41 -2.52
C PHE A 123 14.11 -2.61 -3.48
N ASN A 124 14.90 -2.50 -4.57
CA ASN A 124 15.08 -3.55 -5.59
C ASN A 124 13.77 -4.02 -6.27
N LEU A 125 12.83 -3.11 -6.44
CA LEU A 125 11.54 -3.37 -7.05
C LEU A 125 11.58 -3.08 -8.55
N TYR A 126 10.86 -3.88 -9.35
CA TYR A 126 10.56 -3.52 -10.72
C TYR A 126 9.43 -2.48 -10.74
N ILE A 127 9.67 -1.35 -11.40
CA ILE A 127 8.69 -0.26 -11.47
C ILE A 127 8.27 -0.09 -12.92
N LEU A 128 6.98 -0.28 -13.19
CA LEU A 128 6.35 0.09 -14.44
C LEU A 128 5.58 1.38 -14.23
N GLN A 129 5.84 2.37 -15.11
CA GLN A 129 5.10 3.63 -15.07
C GLN A 129 4.28 3.78 -16.35
N HIS A 130 3.01 4.13 -16.18
CA HIS A 130 2.08 4.46 -17.24
C HIS A 130 1.59 5.90 -17.04
N PHE A 131 1.65 6.69 -18.12
CA PHE A 131 1.17 8.08 -18.16
C PHE A 131 -0.19 8.16 -18.85
#